data_34a588be29d163012290db7041c65934
#
_entry.id   34a588be29d163012290db7041c65934
#
_cell.length_a   1.000
_cell.length_b   1.000
_cell.length_c   1.000
_cell.angle_alpha   90.00
_cell.angle_beta   90.00
_cell.angle_gamma   90.00
#
_symmetry.space_group_name_H-M   'P 1'
#
loop_
_entity.id
_entity.type
_entity.pdbx_description
1 polymer ?
#
loop_
_entity_poly.entity_id
_entity_poly.type
_entity_poly.pdbx_seq_one_letter_code
_entity_poly.pdbx_strand_id
1 'polypeptide(L)'
;MALETLGKVLLDPKATWTTKKQQQAMLEVLKREQDVMAMLKTGGGKSMLAIIPAVMMKKEGIILTLPLKSLMTDWERKLTEMKIPFQVYHPNSNGGRLRSDINLILVSADRATHAGWRQALATINQVLPVTRLVFDEAHLVLLSEDFRKSLTNISELRQLPMQLILLSGTVPPQSVMALKSAFRLTSDTIQVRQSSN
;
A
#
# COMPACT_ATOMS: atom_id res chain seq x y z
N MET A 1 8.64 -0.99 -19.42
CA MET A 1 8.43 0.05 -18.36
C MET A 1 8.48 -0.51 -16.94
N ALA A 2 7.50 -1.32 -16.45
CA ALA A 2 7.52 -1.78 -15.03
C ALA A 2 8.74 -2.66 -14.69
N LEU A 3 9.17 -3.56 -15.55
CA LEU A 3 10.36 -4.38 -15.34
C LEU A 3 11.65 -3.54 -15.39
N GLU A 4 11.72 -2.59 -16.29
CA GLU A 4 12.82 -1.63 -16.36
C GLU A 4 12.90 -0.76 -15.10
N THR A 5 11.74 -0.33 -14.57
CA THR A 5 11.66 0.40 -13.30
C THR A 5 12.13 -0.48 -12.14
N LEU A 6 11.77 -1.76 -12.14
CA LEU A 6 12.27 -2.74 -11.17
C LEU A 6 13.80 -2.78 -11.17
N GLY A 7 14.43 -2.87 -12.36
CA GLY A 7 15.88 -2.84 -12.50
C GLY A 7 16.52 -1.56 -11.97
N LYS A 8 15.89 -0.41 -12.22
CA LYS A 8 16.35 0.88 -11.70
C LYS A 8 16.24 0.96 -10.17
N VAL A 9 15.13 0.49 -9.61
CA VAL A 9 14.88 0.51 -8.16
C VAL A 9 15.84 -0.42 -7.41
N LEU A 10 16.11 -1.59 -7.97
CA LEU A 10 17.01 -2.58 -7.37
C LEU A 10 18.50 -2.34 -7.71
N LEU A 11 18.79 -1.34 -8.52
CA LEU A 11 20.13 -1.07 -9.05
C LEU A 11 20.76 -2.29 -9.77
N ASP A 12 19.91 -3.12 -10.35
CA ASP A 12 20.29 -4.30 -11.10
C ASP A 12 19.57 -4.35 -12.46
N PRO A 13 20.26 -4.06 -13.56
CA PRO A 13 19.67 -4.11 -14.90
C PRO A 13 19.12 -5.47 -15.32
N LYS A 14 19.57 -6.54 -14.66
CA LYS A 14 19.11 -7.92 -14.89
C LYS A 14 17.99 -8.33 -13.94
N ALA A 15 17.50 -7.42 -13.10
CA ALA A 15 16.41 -7.72 -12.17
C ALA A 15 15.18 -8.25 -12.90
N THR A 16 14.63 -9.33 -12.37
CA THR A 16 13.41 -9.97 -12.88
C THR A 16 12.37 -10.06 -11.77
N TRP A 17 11.14 -10.34 -12.15
CA TRP A 17 10.09 -10.62 -11.17
C TRP A 17 10.46 -11.85 -10.35
N THR A 18 10.35 -11.75 -9.03
CA THR A 18 10.59 -12.87 -8.10
C THR A 18 9.69 -14.07 -8.42
N THR A 19 8.47 -13.78 -8.86
CA THR A 19 7.51 -14.81 -9.28
C THR A 19 6.57 -14.29 -10.38
N LYS A 20 5.97 -15.22 -11.15
CA LYS A 20 4.89 -14.89 -12.10
C LYS A 20 3.70 -14.24 -11.40
N LYS A 21 3.44 -14.60 -10.13
CA LYS A 21 2.36 -14.01 -9.32
C LYS A 21 2.64 -12.56 -8.93
N GLN A 22 3.88 -12.22 -8.61
CA GLN A 22 4.28 -10.83 -8.39
C GLN A 22 4.07 -10.01 -9.67
N GLN A 23 4.50 -10.52 -10.83
CA GLN A 23 4.27 -9.87 -12.12
C GLN A 23 2.77 -9.67 -12.39
N GLN A 24 1.96 -10.70 -12.19
CA GLN A 24 0.50 -10.62 -12.35
C GLN A 24 -0.10 -9.53 -11.45
N ALA A 25 0.24 -9.54 -10.15
CA ALA A 25 -0.24 -8.54 -9.21
C ALA A 25 0.17 -7.11 -9.62
N MET A 26 1.41 -6.93 -10.09
CA MET A 26 1.88 -5.63 -10.56
C MET A 26 1.09 -5.14 -11.77
N LEU A 27 0.77 -6.00 -12.72
CA LEU A 27 -0.04 -5.62 -13.88
C LEU A 27 -1.41 -5.11 -13.46
N GLU A 28 -2.07 -5.79 -12.51
CA GLU A 28 -3.38 -5.36 -12.00
C GLU A 28 -3.30 -4.04 -11.20
N VAL A 29 -2.24 -3.85 -10.43
CA VAL A 29 -1.97 -2.58 -9.73
C VAL A 29 -1.78 -1.43 -10.72
N LEU A 30 -1.10 -1.67 -11.84
CA LEU A 30 -0.84 -0.63 -12.84
C LEU A 30 -2.06 -0.28 -13.69
N LYS A 31 -2.92 -1.27 -14.00
CA LYS A 31 -4.20 -1.04 -14.70
C LYS A 31 -5.15 -0.14 -13.90
N ARG A 32 -5.18 -0.26 -12.58
CA ARG A 32 -6.05 0.50 -11.67
C ARG A 32 -7.55 0.35 -11.96
N GLU A 33 -7.96 -0.76 -12.51
CA GLU A 33 -9.36 -1.03 -12.84
C GLU A 33 -10.16 -1.55 -11.64
N GLN A 34 -9.52 -2.40 -10.83
CA GLN A 34 -10.14 -3.09 -9.71
C GLN A 34 -9.22 -3.08 -8.49
N ASP A 35 -9.80 -3.29 -7.31
CA ASP A 35 -9.02 -3.53 -6.08
C ASP A 35 -8.20 -4.81 -6.21
N VAL A 36 -7.04 -4.87 -5.57
CA VAL A 36 -6.12 -6.00 -5.65
C VAL A 36 -5.81 -6.55 -4.27
N MET A 37 -5.98 -7.85 -4.09
CA MET A 37 -5.51 -8.58 -2.93
C MET A 37 -4.33 -9.47 -3.35
N ALA A 38 -3.10 -9.06 -3.00
CA ALA A 38 -1.88 -9.78 -3.33
C ALA A 38 -1.37 -10.56 -2.11
N MET A 39 -1.56 -11.88 -2.16
CA MET A 39 -1.11 -12.83 -1.13
C MET A 39 0.18 -13.50 -1.62
N LEU A 40 1.31 -12.84 -1.38
CA LEU A 40 2.63 -13.29 -1.80
C LEU A 40 3.47 -13.67 -0.57
N LYS A 41 4.23 -14.75 -0.67
CA LYS A 41 5.11 -15.21 0.43
C LYS A 41 6.06 -14.10 0.89
N THR A 42 6.60 -14.23 2.09
CA THR A 42 7.71 -13.40 2.57
C THR A 42 8.87 -13.52 1.58
N GLY A 43 9.49 -12.41 1.23
CA GLY A 43 10.49 -12.37 0.13
C GLY A 43 9.91 -12.38 -1.28
N GLY A 44 8.58 -12.55 -1.47
CA GLY A 44 7.91 -12.56 -2.77
C GLY A 44 7.78 -11.18 -3.45
N GLY A 45 8.50 -10.17 -2.97
CA GLY A 45 8.57 -8.85 -3.60
C GLY A 45 7.32 -7.99 -3.41
N LYS A 46 6.49 -8.22 -2.35
CA LYS A 46 5.27 -7.44 -2.07
C LYS A 46 5.49 -5.93 -2.09
N SER A 47 6.58 -5.46 -1.47
CA SER A 47 6.88 -4.03 -1.39
C SER A 47 7.01 -3.34 -2.75
N MET A 48 7.41 -4.08 -3.79
CA MET A 48 7.50 -3.52 -5.14
C MET A 48 6.13 -3.09 -5.67
N LEU A 49 5.03 -3.70 -5.19
CA LEU A 49 3.67 -3.31 -5.59
C LEU A 49 3.27 -1.90 -5.14
N ALA A 50 3.96 -1.35 -4.13
CA ALA A 50 3.83 0.07 -3.73
C ALA A 50 4.92 0.95 -4.37
N ILE A 51 6.16 0.44 -4.41
CA ILE A 51 7.34 1.23 -4.82
C ILE A 51 7.33 1.52 -6.32
N ILE A 52 7.10 0.50 -7.17
CA ILE A 52 7.16 0.69 -8.62
C ILE A 52 6.12 1.70 -9.12
N PRO A 53 4.85 1.66 -8.71
CA PRO A 53 3.90 2.71 -9.07
C PRO A 53 4.35 4.11 -8.60
N ALA A 54 4.93 4.23 -7.39
CA ALA A 54 5.42 5.51 -6.89
C ALA A 54 6.57 6.09 -7.73
N VAL A 55 7.46 5.24 -8.23
CA VAL A 55 8.58 5.65 -9.09
C VAL A 55 8.09 5.99 -10.51
N MET A 56 7.14 5.23 -11.04
CA MET A 56 6.62 5.41 -12.40
C MET A 56 5.64 6.58 -12.52
N MET A 57 4.81 6.79 -11.51
CA MET A 57 3.66 7.70 -11.55
C MET A 57 3.87 8.90 -10.60
N LYS A 58 4.93 9.67 -10.81
CA LYS A 58 5.33 10.79 -9.92
C LYS A 58 4.26 11.88 -9.72
N LYS A 59 3.26 11.94 -10.60
CA LYS A 59 2.14 12.89 -10.49
C LYS A 59 0.90 12.32 -9.81
N GLU A 60 1.00 11.11 -9.27
CA GLU A 60 -0.08 10.45 -8.56
C GLU A 60 0.36 10.11 -7.13
N GLY A 61 -0.44 10.50 -6.14
CA GLY A 61 -0.20 10.15 -4.75
C GLY A 61 -0.52 8.69 -4.47
N ILE A 62 0.36 8.03 -3.72
CA ILE A 62 0.21 6.66 -3.24
C ILE A 62 0.33 6.66 -1.73
N ILE A 63 -0.71 6.19 -1.06
CA ILE A 63 -0.71 6.04 0.39
C ILE A 63 -0.31 4.62 0.73
N LEU A 64 0.67 4.48 1.61
CA LEU A 64 1.06 3.21 2.21
C LEU A 64 0.66 3.22 3.68
N THR A 65 -0.36 2.44 4.01
CA THR A 65 -0.85 2.28 5.38
C THR A 65 -0.19 1.08 6.03
N LEU A 66 0.38 1.31 7.21
CA LEU A 66 1.13 0.32 7.96
C LEU A 66 0.45 0.04 9.30
N PRO A 67 0.13 -1.23 9.60
CA PRO A 67 -0.58 -1.57 10.82
C PRO A 67 0.27 -1.42 12.09
N LEU A 68 1.58 -1.63 12.00
CA LEU A 68 2.49 -1.63 13.15
C LEU A 68 3.59 -0.58 13.00
N LYS A 69 4.00 0.01 14.13
CA LYS A 69 5.12 0.97 14.18
C LYS A 69 6.45 0.36 13.73
N SER A 70 6.69 -0.91 14.04
CA SER A 70 7.90 -1.63 13.59
C SER A 70 7.97 -1.72 12.07
N LEU A 71 6.84 -1.95 11.40
CA LEU A 71 6.76 -1.94 9.94
C LEU A 71 7.07 -0.56 9.35
N MET A 72 6.70 0.51 10.04
CA MET A 72 7.04 1.88 9.61
C MET A 72 8.57 2.03 9.52
N THR A 73 9.30 1.69 10.58
CA THR A 73 10.76 1.78 10.62
C THR A 73 11.42 0.92 9.53
N ASP A 74 10.91 -0.29 9.30
CA ASP A 74 11.42 -1.17 8.25
C ASP A 74 11.18 -0.60 6.85
N TRP A 75 10.03 0.00 6.62
CA TRP A 75 9.73 0.66 5.35
C TRP A 75 10.57 1.92 5.13
N GLU A 76 10.72 2.77 6.15
CA GLU A 76 11.57 3.96 6.08
C GLU A 76 13.03 3.59 5.76
N ARG A 77 13.58 2.57 6.45
CA ARG A 77 14.92 2.05 6.16
C ARG A 77 15.04 1.56 4.72
N LYS A 78 14.12 0.70 4.26
CA LYS A 78 14.10 0.15 2.91
C LYS A 78 14.05 1.24 1.83
N LEU A 79 13.14 2.21 1.98
CA LEU A 79 12.99 3.30 1.01
C LEU A 79 14.22 4.21 0.98
N THR A 80 14.84 4.45 2.13
CA THR A 80 16.09 5.22 2.24
C THR A 80 17.24 4.50 1.55
N GLU A 81 17.41 3.20 1.79
CA GLU A 81 18.44 2.37 1.12
C GLU A 81 18.25 2.36 -0.40
N MET A 82 17.01 2.31 -0.88
CA MET A 82 16.66 2.35 -2.31
C MET A 82 16.67 3.77 -2.90
N LYS A 83 16.91 4.80 -2.08
CA LYS A 83 16.87 6.22 -2.49
C LYS A 83 15.51 6.62 -3.10
N ILE A 84 14.43 6.05 -2.61
CA ILE A 84 13.06 6.37 -3.03
C ILE A 84 12.54 7.51 -2.14
N PRO A 85 12.14 8.65 -2.71
CA PRO A 85 11.53 9.72 -1.94
C PRO A 85 10.21 9.29 -1.31
N PHE A 86 10.04 9.56 -0.03
CA PHE A 86 8.81 9.30 0.72
C PHE A 86 8.61 10.36 1.80
N GLN A 87 7.42 10.45 2.32
CA GLN A 87 7.09 11.24 3.49
C GLN A 87 6.22 10.45 4.45
N VAL A 88 6.40 10.69 5.74
CA VAL A 88 5.59 10.07 6.80
C VAL A 88 4.62 11.11 7.34
N TYR A 89 3.34 10.76 7.39
CA TYR A 89 2.35 11.62 8.00
C TYR A 89 2.49 11.65 9.52
N HIS A 90 2.70 12.84 10.06
CA HIS A 90 2.69 13.13 11.48
C HIS A 90 1.75 14.30 11.78
N PRO A 91 0.71 14.13 12.61
CA PRO A 91 -0.26 15.20 12.88
C PRO A 91 0.38 16.45 13.52
N ASN A 92 1.47 16.25 14.27
CA ASN A 92 2.17 17.32 15.00
C ASN A 92 3.38 17.91 14.24
N SER A 93 3.71 17.37 13.07
CA SER A 93 4.83 17.85 12.26
C SER A 93 4.30 18.73 11.13
N ASN A 94 4.87 19.93 10.95
CA ASN A 94 4.48 20.89 9.91
C ASN A 94 2.96 21.19 9.88
N GLY A 95 2.27 21.14 11.03
CA GLY A 95 0.82 21.31 11.10
C GLY A 95 0.04 20.20 10.36
N GLY A 96 0.60 19.00 10.25
CA GLY A 96 -0.01 17.88 9.54
C GLY A 96 0.00 18.01 8.00
N ARG A 97 0.77 18.95 7.45
CA ARG A 97 0.80 19.21 6.01
C ARG A 97 1.67 18.18 5.27
N LEU A 98 1.17 17.74 4.11
CA LEU A 98 1.88 16.86 3.18
C LEU A 98 2.51 17.69 2.04
N ARG A 99 3.65 17.24 1.56
CA ARG A 99 4.37 17.84 0.42
C ARG A 99 3.84 17.28 -0.89
N SER A 100 3.66 18.12 -1.89
CA SER A 100 3.16 17.73 -3.22
C SER A 100 4.26 17.23 -4.17
N ASP A 101 5.53 17.45 -3.82
CA ASP A 101 6.69 16.96 -4.58
C ASP A 101 7.10 15.52 -4.20
N ILE A 102 6.50 14.94 -3.15
CA ILE A 102 6.72 13.58 -2.70
C ILE A 102 5.40 12.79 -2.77
N ASN A 103 5.35 11.82 -3.66
CA ASN A 103 4.13 11.10 -3.98
C ASN A 103 3.90 9.80 -3.19
N LEU A 104 4.91 9.26 -2.50
CA LEU A 104 4.76 8.10 -1.63
C LEU A 104 4.59 8.58 -0.17
N ILE A 105 3.40 8.35 0.38
CA ILE A 105 2.99 8.85 1.70
C ILE A 105 2.78 7.65 2.61
N LEU A 106 3.57 7.56 3.68
CA LEU A 106 3.44 6.54 4.70
C LEU A 106 2.57 7.05 5.84
N VAL A 107 1.64 6.23 6.30
CA VAL A 107 0.77 6.54 7.44
C VAL A 107 0.54 5.27 8.27
N SER A 108 0.59 5.38 9.60
CA SER A 108 0.18 4.27 10.45
C SER A 108 -1.35 4.18 10.53
N ALA A 109 -1.88 2.96 10.68
CA ALA A 109 -3.32 2.72 10.67
C ALA A 109 -4.05 3.53 11.76
N ASP A 110 -3.45 3.70 12.95
CA ASP A 110 -3.98 4.52 14.03
C ASP A 110 -4.09 6.00 13.64
N ARG A 111 -3.05 6.55 13.00
CA ARG A 111 -3.07 7.96 12.54
C ARG A 111 -4.00 8.21 11.37
N ALA A 112 -4.20 7.22 10.53
CA ALA A 112 -5.10 7.31 9.38
C ALA A 112 -6.57 7.51 9.77
N THR A 113 -6.93 7.27 11.05
CA THR A 113 -8.29 7.49 11.58
C THR A 113 -8.50 8.90 12.14
N HIS A 114 -7.46 9.71 12.30
CA HIS A 114 -7.56 11.05 12.86
C HIS A 114 -8.15 12.07 11.88
N ALA A 115 -8.93 13.01 12.42
CA ALA A 115 -9.52 14.09 11.61
C ALA A 115 -8.47 14.90 10.82
N GLY A 116 -7.30 15.15 11.44
CA GLY A 116 -6.18 15.84 10.78
C GLY A 116 -5.65 15.11 9.55
N TRP A 117 -5.67 13.77 9.54
CA TRP A 117 -5.33 12.98 8.35
C TRP A 117 -6.31 13.22 7.20
N ARG A 118 -7.62 13.22 7.48
CA ARG A 118 -8.65 13.49 6.47
C ARG A 118 -8.44 14.84 5.80
N GLN A 119 -8.16 15.87 6.61
CA GLN A 119 -7.87 17.21 6.10
C GLN A 119 -6.59 17.25 5.27
N ALA A 120 -5.50 16.62 5.75
CA ALA A 120 -4.24 16.53 5.01
C ALA A 120 -4.43 15.81 3.66
N LEU A 121 -5.18 14.70 3.65
CA LEU A 121 -5.51 13.94 2.45
C LEU A 121 -6.34 14.75 1.46
N ALA A 122 -7.37 15.45 1.92
CA ALA A 122 -8.19 16.30 1.07
C ALA A 122 -7.36 17.46 0.45
N THR A 123 -6.45 18.04 1.23
CA THR A 123 -5.58 19.12 0.77
C THR A 123 -4.58 18.63 -0.27
N ILE A 124 -3.86 17.52 0.00
CA ILE A 124 -2.87 17.01 -0.95
C ILE A 124 -3.51 16.54 -2.25
N ASN A 125 -4.71 15.96 -2.18
CA ASN A 125 -5.41 15.48 -3.36
C ASN A 125 -5.78 16.58 -4.37
N GLN A 126 -5.84 17.84 -3.95
CA GLN A 126 -6.10 18.97 -4.86
C GLN A 126 -4.92 19.26 -5.79
N VAL A 127 -3.70 18.94 -5.37
CA VAL A 127 -2.46 19.25 -6.09
C VAL A 127 -1.71 18.00 -6.56
N LEU A 128 -1.93 16.88 -5.89
CA LEU A 128 -1.38 15.57 -6.21
C LEU A 128 -2.50 14.53 -6.10
N PRO A 129 -3.17 14.17 -7.19
CA PRO A 129 -4.29 13.23 -7.15
C PRO A 129 -3.88 11.90 -6.51
N VAL A 130 -4.53 11.53 -5.40
CA VAL A 130 -4.25 10.29 -4.70
C VAL A 130 -5.04 9.17 -5.36
N THR A 131 -4.34 8.20 -5.93
CA THR A 131 -4.94 7.18 -6.80
C THR A 131 -4.87 5.77 -6.23
N ARG A 132 -4.00 5.53 -5.24
CA ARG A 132 -3.80 4.20 -4.64
C ARG A 132 -3.68 4.28 -3.14
N LEU A 133 -4.34 3.33 -2.49
CA LEU A 133 -4.21 3.05 -1.06
C LEU A 133 -3.67 1.63 -0.90
N VAL A 134 -2.43 1.52 -0.48
CA VAL A 134 -1.75 0.25 -0.20
C VAL A 134 -1.83 -0.03 1.29
N PHE A 135 -2.29 -1.21 1.67
CA PHE A 135 -2.31 -1.68 3.05
C PHE A 135 -1.38 -2.88 3.19
N ASP A 136 -0.25 -2.68 3.87
CA ASP A 136 0.72 -3.77 4.07
C ASP A 136 0.35 -4.64 5.27
N GLU A 137 0.73 -5.92 5.21
CA GLU A 137 0.41 -6.97 6.18
C GLU A 137 -1.07 -6.97 6.62
N ALA A 138 -1.96 -6.86 5.63
CA ALA A 138 -3.40 -6.72 5.82
C ALA A 138 -4.02 -7.81 6.70
N HIS A 139 -3.40 -9.01 6.79
CA HIS A 139 -3.89 -10.10 7.63
C HIS A 139 -3.83 -9.79 9.15
N LEU A 140 -2.95 -8.88 9.58
CA LEU A 140 -2.84 -8.49 10.99
C LEU A 140 -4.13 -7.89 11.54
N VAL A 141 -4.95 -7.36 10.66
CA VAL A 141 -6.30 -6.88 10.93
C VAL A 141 -7.21 -7.93 11.56
N LEU A 142 -7.01 -9.19 11.22
CA LEU A 142 -7.79 -10.29 11.76
C LEU A 142 -7.32 -10.77 13.14
N LEU A 143 -6.10 -10.40 13.53
CA LEU A 143 -5.44 -10.91 14.73
C LEU A 143 -5.60 -10.01 15.96
N SER A 144 -6.04 -8.76 15.79
CA SER A 144 -6.12 -7.78 16.89
C SER A 144 -7.46 -7.06 16.90
N GLU A 145 -8.09 -6.97 18.10
CA GLU A 145 -9.32 -6.20 18.28
C GLU A 145 -9.09 -4.69 18.13
N ASP A 146 -7.93 -4.19 18.52
CA ASP A 146 -7.58 -2.78 18.35
C ASP A 146 -7.47 -2.42 16.87
N PHE A 147 -6.96 -3.35 16.05
CA PHE A 147 -7.00 -3.21 14.60
C PHE A 147 -8.40 -3.25 14.03
N ARG A 148 -9.30 -4.10 14.53
CA ARG A 148 -10.71 -4.13 14.07
C ARG A 148 -11.42 -2.82 14.34
N LYS A 149 -11.15 -2.17 15.47
CA LYS A 149 -11.68 -0.82 15.76
C LYS A 149 -11.12 0.23 14.80
N SER A 150 -9.85 0.14 14.44
CA SER A 150 -9.25 0.99 13.40
C SER A 150 -9.84 0.71 12.02
N LEU A 151 -10.31 -0.51 11.75
CA LEU A 151 -10.92 -0.94 10.49
C LEU A 151 -12.35 -0.43 10.26
N THR A 152 -13.13 -0.20 11.31
CA THR A 152 -14.43 0.48 11.13
C THR A 152 -14.25 1.80 10.40
N ASN A 153 -13.05 2.36 10.46
CA ASN A 153 -12.67 3.60 9.81
C ASN A 153 -11.93 3.41 8.46
N ILE A 154 -11.67 2.18 8.00
CA ILE A 154 -11.08 1.96 6.65
C ILE A 154 -11.99 2.46 5.54
N SER A 155 -13.30 2.42 5.73
CA SER A 155 -14.22 3.10 4.83
C SER A 155 -13.97 4.61 4.77
N GLU A 156 -13.44 5.19 5.84
CA GLU A 156 -13.04 6.59 5.89
C GLU A 156 -11.69 6.82 5.18
N LEU A 157 -10.80 5.82 5.13
CA LEU A 157 -9.56 5.90 4.34
C LEU A 157 -9.84 5.95 2.83
N ARG A 158 -10.98 5.39 2.40
CA ARG A 158 -11.43 5.41 1.00
C ARG A 158 -12.34 6.59 0.68
N GLN A 159 -12.09 7.76 1.24
CA GLN A 159 -12.86 8.97 0.92
C GLN A 159 -12.71 9.43 -0.54
N LEU A 160 -11.66 8.99 -1.19
CA LEU A 160 -11.37 9.25 -2.59
C LEU A 160 -11.54 7.97 -3.42
N PRO A 161 -11.84 8.07 -4.72
CA PRO A 161 -11.93 6.91 -5.61
C PRO A 161 -10.52 6.35 -5.90
N MET A 162 -9.94 5.68 -4.90
CA MET A 162 -8.62 5.07 -4.96
C MET A 162 -8.74 3.56 -5.18
N GLN A 163 -7.80 2.99 -5.94
CA GLN A 163 -7.60 1.55 -5.94
C GLN A 163 -7.07 1.10 -4.57
N LEU A 164 -7.72 0.14 -3.94
CA LEU A 164 -7.22 -0.50 -2.73
C LEU A 164 -6.35 -1.70 -3.09
N ILE A 165 -5.15 -1.74 -2.50
CA ILE A 165 -4.17 -2.80 -2.70
C ILE A 165 -3.84 -3.39 -1.35
N LEU A 166 -4.31 -4.61 -1.09
CA LEU A 166 -3.99 -5.35 0.12
C LEU A 166 -2.77 -6.24 -0.13
N LEU A 167 -1.73 -6.01 0.63
CA LEU A 167 -0.53 -6.84 0.64
C LEU A 167 -0.55 -7.73 1.87
N SER A 168 -0.32 -9.00 1.69
CA SER A 168 -0.25 -9.95 2.80
C SER A 168 0.73 -11.08 2.49
N GLY A 169 1.28 -11.67 3.53
CA GLY A 169 1.99 -12.92 3.45
C GLY A 169 1.04 -14.09 3.20
N THR A 170 1.26 -15.19 3.88
CA THR A 170 0.37 -16.35 3.81
C THR A 170 -0.93 -16.09 4.58
N VAL A 171 -2.05 -16.10 3.88
CA VAL A 171 -3.39 -16.00 4.46
C VAL A 171 -4.08 -17.35 4.30
N PRO A 172 -4.54 -17.99 5.37
CA PRO A 172 -5.34 -19.21 5.26
C PRO A 172 -6.58 -18.99 4.39
N PRO A 173 -7.02 -19.97 3.58
CA PRO A 173 -8.18 -19.80 2.69
C PRO A 173 -9.44 -19.33 3.43
N GLN A 174 -9.69 -19.84 4.63
CA GLN A 174 -10.82 -19.46 5.48
C GLN A 174 -10.81 -17.99 5.93
N SER A 175 -9.62 -17.38 5.99
CA SER A 175 -9.46 -15.97 6.40
C SER A 175 -9.65 -14.97 5.26
N VAL A 176 -9.68 -15.42 4.01
CA VAL A 176 -9.84 -14.55 2.84
C VAL A 176 -11.18 -13.83 2.85
N MET A 177 -12.26 -14.54 3.19
CA MET A 177 -13.59 -13.92 3.28
C MET A 177 -13.66 -12.89 4.41
N ALA A 178 -13.03 -13.19 5.56
CA ALA A 178 -12.95 -12.24 6.66
C ALA A 178 -12.18 -10.97 6.28
N LEU A 179 -11.07 -11.09 5.52
CA LEU A 179 -10.35 -9.95 4.98
C LEU A 179 -11.19 -9.14 4.00
N LYS A 180 -11.87 -9.81 3.07
CA LYS A 180 -12.77 -9.12 2.13
C LYS A 180 -13.84 -8.33 2.85
N SER A 181 -14.49 -8.94 3.84
CA SER A 181 -15.50 -8.28 4.66
C SER A 181 -14.92 -7.09 5.44
N ALA A 182 -13.78 -7.28 6.10
CA ALA A 182 -13.13 -6.26 6.91
C ALA A 182 -12.76 -5.01 6.08
N PHE A 183 -12.26 -5.21 4.87
CA PHE A 183 -11.88 -4.13 3.96
C PHE A 183 -13.01 -3.70 3.00
N ARG A 184 -14.22 -4.25 3.16
CA ARG A 184 -15.39 -3.99 2.28
C ARG A 184 -15.05 -4.12 0.80
N LEU A 185 -14.31 -5.17 0.46
CA LEU A 185 -13.96 -5.47 -0.92
C LEU A 185 -15.16 -6.03 -1.68
N THR A 186 -15.26 -5.68 -2.93
CA THR A 186 -16.31 -6.14 -3.85
C THR A 186 -16.00 -7.53 -4.42
N SER A 187 -16.96 -8.15 -5.10
CA SER A 187 -16.81 -9.48 -5.73
C SER A 187 -15.77 -9.50 -6.84
N ASP A 188 -15.59 -8.36 -7.52
CA ASP A 188 -14.69 -8.15 -8.66
C ASP A 188 -13.24 -7.86 -8.26
N THR A 189 -12.93 -7.79 -6.95
CA THR A 189 -11.57 -7.64 -6.45
C THR A 189 -10.66 -8.76 -6.98
N ILE A 190 -9.56 -8.38 -7.61
CA ILE A 190 -8.57 -9.31 -8.14
C ILE A 190 -7.79 -9.96 -7.00
N GLN A 191 -7.78 -11.28 -6.95
CA GLN A 191 -6.99 -12.04 -5.99
C GLN A 191 -5.80 -12.66 -6.69
N VAL A 192 -4.60 -12.27 -6.27
CA VAL A 192 -3.35 -12.90 -6.72
C VAL A 192 -2.75 -13.66 -5.55
N ARG A 193 -2.72 -14.97 -5.64
CA ARG A 193 -2.24 -15.86 -4.58
C ARG A 193 -1.06 -16.70 -5.07
N GLN A 194 0.00 -16.69 -4.29
CA GLN A 194 1.10 -17.63 -4.45
C GLN A 194 0.80 -18.88 -3.63
N SER A 195 0.70 -20.03 -4.27
CA SER A 195 0.51 -21.32 -3.59
C SER A 195 1.67 -21.60 -2.64
N SER A 196 1.35 -22.21 -1.50
CA SER A 196 2.36 -22.88 -0.67
C SER A 196 2.75 -24.15 -1.41
N ASN A 197 3.97 -24.25 -1.88
CA ASN A 197 4.58 -25.53 -2.17
C ASN A 197 5.15 -26.07 -0.89
#